data_3aee4364ed4ebbf2e96b7c4d22d909b0
#
_entry.id   3aee4364ed4ebbf2e96b7c4d22d909b0
#
_cell.length_a   1.000
_cell.length_b   1.000
_cell.length_c   1.000
_cell.angle_alpha   90.00
_cell.angle_beta   90.00
_cell.angle_gamma   90.00
#
_symmetry.space_group_name_H-M   'P 1'
#
loop_
_entity.id
_entity.type
_entity.pdbx_description
1 polymer ?
#
loop_
_entity_poly.entity_id
_entity_poly.type
_entity_poly.pdbx_seq_one_letter_code
_entity_poly.pdbx_strand_id
1 'polypeptide(L)'
;HRSVQAIKGHGKLAGIALNPGTPAKMLDYVLEEIDLVLVMSVNPGFGGQGFIDSQLRKIEAIRKQIDKLGKPVDLEVDGGIDAMTAPRAIAAGADVLVAGTASFRGGPEAYAGNIAALRGVAA
;
A
#
# COMPACT_ATOMS: atom_id res chain seq x y z
N HIS A 1 9.18 -4.55 16.58
CA HIS A 1 10.54 -4.00 16.55
C HIS A 1 11.62 -5.09 16.56
N ARG A 2 11.52 -6.05 17.47
CA ARG A 2 12.46 -7.20 17.50
C ARG A 2 12.43 -8.01 16.21
N SER A 3 11.24 -8.23 15.65
CA SER A 3 11.08 -8.97 14.40
C SER A 3 11.74 -8.24 13.25
N VAL A 4 11.60 -6.92 13.19
CA VAL A 4 12.23 -6.09 12.16
C VAL A 4 13.76 -6.21 12.26
N GLN A 5 14.30 -6.12 13.47
CA GLN A 5 15.73 -6.24 13.69
C GLN A 5 16.25 -7.61 13.30
N ALA A 6 15.50 -8.68 13.61
CA ALA A 6 15.87 -10.03 13.23
C ALA A 6 15.92 -10.23 11.71
N ILE A 7 14.92 -9.69 11.00
CA ILE A 7 14.88 -9.76 9.53
C ILE A 7 16.07 -9.03 8.93
N LYS A 8 16.33 -7.82 9.38
CA LYS A 8 17.43 -7.01 8.84
C LYS A 8 18.79 -7.59 9.21
N GLY A 9 18.90 -8.26 10.36
CA GLY A 9 20.11 -8.97 10.77
C GLY A 9 20.53 -10.06 9.80
N HIS A 10 19.59 -10.59 8.98
CA HIS A 10 19.88 -11.55 7.94
C HIS A 10 20.13 -10.90 6.57
N GLY A 11 20.31 -9.60 6.51
CA GLY A 11 20.58 -8.88 5.27
C GLY A 11 19.36 -8.73 4.37
N LYS A 12 18.15 -8.87 4.91
CA LYS A 12 16.89 -8.75 4.16
C LYS A 12 16.22 -7.41 4.41
N LEU A 13 15.36 -7.01 3.47
CA LEU A 13 14.50 -5.86 3.65
C LEU A 13 13.33 -6.24 4.56
N ALA A 14 12.81 -5.27 5.30
CA ALA A 14 11.72 -5.50 6.23
C ALA A 14 10.57 -4.54 5.97
N GLY A 15 9.36 -5.06 6.02
CA GLY A 15 8.14 -4.26 5.89
C GLY A 15 7.18 -4.52 7.03
N ILE A 16 6.24 -3.62 7.23
CA ILE A 16 5.18 -3.74 8.23
C ILE A 16 3.84 -3.57 7.56
N ALA A 17 2.87 -4.44 7.91
CA ALA A 17 1.50 -4.34 7.44
C ALA A 17 0.62 -3.74 8.53
N LEU A 18 -0.22 -2.77 8.16
CA LEU A 18 -1.21 -2.16 9.04
C LEU A 18 -2.61 -2.55 8.59
N ASN A 19 -3.39 -3.11 9.51
CA ASN A 19 -4.81 -3.37 9.30
C ASN A 19 -5.60 -2.06 9.32
N PRO A 20 -6.84 -2.04 8.79
CA PRO A 20 -7.67 -0.84 8.83
C PRO A 20 -7.79 -0.21 10.21
N GLY A 21 -7.83 -1.03 11.27
CA GLY A 21 -7.95 -0.54 12.64
C GLY A 21 -6.65 -0.11 13.30
N THR A 22 -5.50 -0.30 12.64
CA THR A 22 -4.21 0.04 13.23
C THR A 22 -3.86 1.50 12.92
N PRO A 23 -3.63 2.35 13.95
CA PRO A 23 -3.29 3.76 13.71
C PRO A 23 -1.92 3.93 13.04
N ALA A 24 -1.81 4.92 12.17
CA ALA A 24 -0.53 5.28 11.54
C ALA A 24 0.54 5.64 12.57
N LYS A 25 0.14 6.16 13.71
CA LYS A 25 1.06 6.55 14.79
C LYS A 25 1.92 5.41 15.29
N MET A 26 1.47 4.17 15.14
CA MET A 26 2.25 2.99 15.53
C MET A 26 3.57 2.91 14.78
N LEU A 27 3.70 3.53 13.61
CA LEU A 27 4.93 3.56 12.82
C LEU A 27 6.03 4.42 13.42
N ASP A 28 5.69 5.36 14.30
CA ASP A 28 6.66 6.29 14.89
C ASP A 28 7.85 5.57 15.54
N TYR A 29 7.62 4.35 16.02
CA TYR A 29 8.64 3.58 16.72
C TYR A 29 9.55 2.75 15.82
N VAL A 30 9.16 2.51 14.56
CA VAL A 30 9.87 1.55 13.70
C VAL A 30 10.16 2.08 12.30
N LEU A 31 9.61 3.22 11.93
CA LEU A 31 9.70 3.72 10.55
C LEU A 31 11.13 3.87 10.04
N GLU A 32 12.06 4.24 10.90
CA GLU A 32 13.47 4.39 10.55
C GLU A 32 14.13 3.06 10.16
N GLU A 33 13.57 1.94 10.58
CA GLU A 33 14.18 0.63 10.42
C GLU A 33 13.54 -0.21 9.33
N ILE A 34 12.43 0.24 8.74
CA ILE A 34 11.72 -0.54 7.73
C ILE A 34 11.90 0.04 6.35
N ASP A 35 11.63 -0.77 5.34
CA ASP A 35 11.79 -0.43 3.93
C ASP A 35 10.45 -0.30 3.21
N LEU A 36 9.38 -0.81 3.82
CA LEU A 36 8.05 -0.81 3.23
C LEU A 36 6.97 -0.78 4.30
N VAL A 37 5.91 0.00 4.05
CA VAL A 37 4.69 -0.01 4.86
C VAL A 37 3.55 -0.45 3.95
N LEU A 38 2.84 -1.50 4.35
CA LEU A 38 1.64 -1.96 3.67
C LEU A 38 0.42 -1.51 4.46
N VAL A 39 -0.47 -0.78 3.79
CA VAL A 39 -1.76 -0.38 4.35
C VAL A 39 -2.85 -1.28 3.76
N MET A 40 -3.53 -2.00 4.64
CA MET A 40 -4.69 -2.80 4.26
C MET A 40 -5.91 -1.88 4.25
N SER A 41 -6.52 -1.70 3.09
CA SER A 41 -7.65 -0.76 2.92
C SER A 41 -9.03 -1.42 3.00
N VAL A 42 -9.07 -2.74 3.23
CA VAL A 42 -10.30 -3.49 3.54
C VAL A 42 -10.02 -4.41 4.71
N ASN A 43 -11.07 -4.92 5.37
CA ASN A 43 -10.87 -5.87 6.46
C ASN A 43 -10.24 -7.16 5.92
N PRO A 44 -9.19 -7.68 6.59
CA PRO A 44 -8.57 -8.93 6.18
C PRO A 44 -9.58 -10.08 6.12
N GLY A 45 -9.47 -10.94 5.11
CA GLY A 45 -10.32 -12.11 4.95
C GLY A 45 -11.64 -11.86 4.24
N PHE A 46 -11.97 -10.62 3.91
CA PHE A 46 -13.19 -10.29 3.18
C PHE A 46 -12.84 -9.85 1.76
N GLY A 47 -12.65 -10.81 0.88
CA GLY A 47 -12.39 -10.53 -0.53
C GLY A 47 -13.56 -9.81 -1.17
N GLY A 48 -13.27 -8.89 -2.07
CA GLY A 48 -14.28 -8.17 -2.83
C GLY A 48 -14.94 -7.00 -2.10
N GLN A 49 -14.51 -6.67 -0.88
CA GLN A 49 -14.96 -5.45 -0.23
C GLN A 49 -14.47 -4.22 -0.96
N GLY A 50 -15.26 -3.16 -0.90
CA GLY A 50 -14.87 -1.88 -1.48
C GLY A 50 -13.72 -1.22 -0.75
N PHE A 51 -13.11 -0.28 -1.41
CA PHE A 51 -12.05 0.54 -0.84
C PHE A 51 -12.59 1.34 0.36
N ILE A 52 -11.85 1.35 1.46
CA ILE A 52 -12.25 2.08 2.67
C ILE A 52 -11.72 3.51 2.59
N ASP A 53 -12.61 4.47 2.36
CA ASP A 53 -12.24 5.89 2.19
C ASP A 53 -11.46 6.45 3.38
N SER A 54 -11.79 6.03 4.59
CA SER A 54 -11.07 6.48 5.79
C SER A 54 -9.58 6.13 5.74
N GLN A 55 -9.20 5.12 4.97
CA GLN A 55 -7.80 4.73 4.83
C GLN A 55 -7.00 5.73 3.99
N LEU A 56 -7.66 6.56 3.18
CA LEU A 56 -6.97 7.62 2.43
C LEU A 56 -6.27 8.59 3.38
N ARG A 57 -6.91 8.95 4.48
CA ARG A 57 -6.30 9.84 5.49
C ARG A 57 -5.09 9.18 6.13
N LYS A 58 -5.17 7.87 6.38
CA LYS A 58 -4.04 7.10 6.92
C LYS A 58 -2.88 7.08 5.94
N ILE A 59 -3.16 6.83 4.66
CA ILE A 59 -2.14 6.82 3.61
C ILE A 59 -1.45 8.19 3.55
N GLU A 60 -2.22 9.28 3.55
CA GLU A 60 -1.67 10.64 3.56
C GLU A 60 -0.79 10.90 4.78
N ALA A 61 -1.23 10.46 5.96
CA ALA A 61 -0.47 10.64 7.19
C ALA A 61 0.85 9.87 7.14
N ILE A 62 0.84 8.65 6.64
CA ILE A 62 2.04 7.83 6.50
C ILE A 62 2.99 8.44 5.48
N ARG A 63 2.46 8.94 4.35
CA ARG A 63 3.28 9.62 3.35
C ARG A 63 4.01 10.81 3.97
N LYS A 64 3.34 11.60 4.78
CA LYS A 64 3.96 12.72 5.47
C LYS A 64 5.05 12.28 6.44
N GLN A 65 4.83 11.19 7.16
CA GLN A 65 5.83 10.63 8.06
C GLN A 65 7.08 10.18 7.30
N ILE A 66 6.90 9.49 6.17
CA ILE A 66 8.00 9.02 5.33
C ILE A 66 8.78 10.20 4.76
N ASP A 67 8.08 11.19 4.23
CA ASP A 67 8.72 12.36 3.63
C ASP A 67 9.52 13.15 4.67
N LYS A 68 8.98 13.29 5.88
CA LYS A 68 9.66 13.97 6.97
C LYS A 68 10.93 13.23 7.41
N LEU A 69 10.89 11.90 7.37
CA LEU A 69 12.04 11.07 7.72
C LEU A 69 13.19 11.23 6.72
N GLY A 70 12.87 11.44 5.44
CA GLY A 70 13.87 11.58 4.39
C GLY A 70 14.50 10.28 3.92
N LYS A 71 14.02 9.14 4.41
CA LYS A 71 14.48 7.81 4.00
C LYS A 71 13.52 7.24 2.95
N PRO A 72 14.01 6.54 1.91
CA PRO A 72 13.13 5.94 0.90
C PRO A 72 12.41 4.70 1.48
N VAL A 73 11.18 4.89 1.91
CA VAL A 73 10.30 3.82 2.38
C VAL A 73 9.12 3.73 1.41
N ASP A 74 8.89 2.54 0.86
CA ASP A 74 7.76 2.32 -0.06
C ASP A 74 6.45 2.26 0.72
N LEU A 75 5.42 2.89 0.19
CA LEU A 75 4.08 2.87 0.75
C LEU A 75 3.18 2.07 -0.18
N GLU A 76 2.78 0.88 0.28
CA GLU A 76 1.99 -0.08 -0.48
C GLU A 76 0.56 -0.13 0.05
N VAL A 77 -0.41 -0.27 -0.84
CA VAL A 77 -1.83 -0.35 -0.47
C VAL A 77 -2.42 -1.62 -1.08
N ASP A 78 -3.10 -2.41 -0.26
CA ASP A 78 -3.80 -3.62 -0.66
C ASP A 78 -5.25 -3.56 -0.20
N GLY A 79 -6.16 -3.95 -1.08
CA GLY A 79 -7.59 -4.03 -0.78
C GLY A 79 -8.39 -2.97 -1.52
N GLY A 80 -9.32 -3.44 -2.35
CA GLY A 80 -10.25 -2.58 -3.06
C GLY A 80 -9.62 -1.70 -4.14
N ILE A 81 -8.46 -2.08 -4.65
CA ILE A 81 -7.78 -1.31 -5.70
C ILE A 81 -8.34 -1.69 -7.06
N ASP A 82 -8.86 -0.69 -7.76
CA ASP A 82 -9.37 -0.79 -9.14
C ASP A 82 -9.11 0.52 -9.88
N ALA A 83 -9.60 0.64 -11.11
CA ALA A 83 -9.36 1.83 -11.93
C ALA A 83 -9.97 3.10 -11.32
N MET A 84 -10.97 2.98 -10.44
CA MET A 84 -11.61 4.12 -9.79
C MET A 84 -10.89 4.52 -8.49
N THR A 85 -10.40 3.55 -7.73
CA THR A 85 -9.78 3.82 -6.43
C THR A 85 -8.27 4.02 -6.52
N ALA A 86 -7.61 3.43 -7.51
CA ALA A 86 -6.16 3.57 -7.68
C ALA A 86 -5.70 5.04 -7.76
N PRO A 87 -6.35 5.92 -8.56
CA PRO A 87 -5.94 7.33 -8.60
C PRO A 87 -6.02 8.01 -7.24
N ARG A 88 -6.99 7.63 -6.42
CA ARG A 88 -7.17 8.19 -5.08
C ARG A 88 -6.04 7.76 -4.15
N ALA A 89 -5.67 6.48 -4.21
CA ALA A 89 -4.56 5.96 -3.40
C ALA A 89 -3.22 6.58 -3.83
N ILE A 90 -2.99 6.71 -5.13
CA ILE A 90 -1.78 7.35 -5.66
C ILE A 90 -1.71 8.81 -5.22
N ALA A 91 -2.80 9.55 -5.36
CA ALA A 91 -2.85 10.95 -4.95
C ALA A 91 -2.59 11.12 -3.45
N ALA A 92 -3.00 10.15 -2.64
CA ALA A 92 -2.76 10.15 -1.20
C ALA A 92 -1.30 9.84 -0.85
N GLY A 93 -0.53 9.27 -1.77
CA GLY A 93 0.90 9.03 -1.59
C GLY A 93 1.37 7.60 -1.73
N ALA A 94 0.53 6.68 -2.22
CA ALA A 94 0.92 5.29 -2.41
C ALA A 94 1.91 5.14 -3.57
N ASP A 95 2.95 4.34 -3.37
CA ASP A 95 3.96 4.01 -4.38
C ASP A 95 3.67 2.68 -5.05
N VAL A 96 3.08 1.74 -4.31
CA VAL A 96 2.85 0.37 -4.76
C VAL A 96 1.38 0.03 -4.53
N LEU A 97 0.74 -0.53 -5.54
CA LEU A 97 -0.67 -0.94 -5.47
C LEU A 97 -0.77 -2.45 -5.69
N VAL A 98 -1.57 -3.11 -4.86
CA VAL A 98 -1.89 -4.52 -5.03
C VAL A 98 -3.31 -4.61 -5.58
N ALA A 99 -3.45 -5.20 -6.75
CA ALA A 99 -4.73 -5.35 -7.41
C ALA A 99 -4.84 -6.74 -8.02
N GLY A 100 -5.86 -7.48 -7.60
CA GLY A 100 -6.14 -8.82 -8.12
C GLY A 100 -7.08 -8.78 -9.32
N THR A 101 -8.38 -8.78 -9.04
CA THR A 101 -9.42 -8.82 -10.09
C THR A 101 -9.25 -7.71 -11.12
N ALA A 102 -8.93 -6.50 -10.67
CA ALA A 102 -8.75 -5.36 -11.57
C ALA A 102 -7.60 -5.56 -12.55
N SER A 103 -6.58 -6.34 -12.20
CA SER A 103 -5.46 -6.65 -13.08
C SER A 103 -5.82 -7.73 -14.11
N PHE A 104 -6.57 -8.73 -13.70
CA PHE A 104 -6.81 -9.95 -14.49
C PHE A 104 -8.16 -9.99 -15.21
N ARG A 105 -9.01 -8.99 -15.01
CA ARG A 105 -10.33 -8.95 -15.63
C ARG A 105 -10.23 -8.93 -17.15
N GLY A 106 -11.03 -9.74 -17.81
CA GLY A 106 -11.13 -9.76 -19.28
C GLY A 106 -10.12 -10.65 -19.98
N GLY A 107 -9.31 -11.42 -19.24
CA GLY A 107 -8.36 -12.36 -19.80
C GLY A 107 -7.01 -11.74 -20.18
N PRO A 108 -6.07 -12.58 -20.66
CA PRO A 108 -4.69 -12.13 -20.89
C PRO A 108 -4.53 -10.93 -21.84
N GLU A 109 -5.41 -10.81 -22.82
CA GLU A 109 -5.36 -9.69 -23.79
C GLU A 109 -5.66 -8.34 -23.14
N ALA A 110 -6.36 -8.33 -21.99
CA ALA A 110 -6.72 -7.13 -21.28
C ALA A 110 -5.71 -6.74 -20.21
N TYR A 111 -4.74 -7.58 -19.87
CA TYR A 111 -3.86 -7.36 -18.72
C TYR A 111 -3.05 -6.06 -18.83
N ALA A 112 -2.43 -5.82 -19.98
CA ALA A 112 -1.62 -4.61 -20.16
C ALA A 112 -2.45 -3.34 -20.01
N GLY A 113 -3.65 -3.31 -20.58
CA GLY A 113 -4.57 -2.19 -20.46
C GLY A 113 -5.06 -2.00 -19.03
N ASN A 114 -5.35 -3.10 -18.34
CA ASN A 114 -5.77 -3.05 -16.94
C ASN A 114 -4.68 -2.43 -16.06
N ILE A 115 -3.45 -2.86 -16.24
CA ILE A 115 -2.32 -2.35 -15.46
C ILE A 115 -2.09 -0.87 -15.77
N ALA A 116 -2.15 -0.48 -17.05
CA ALA A 116 -2.01 0.92 -17.44
C ALA A 116 -3.09 1.79 -16.78
N ALA A 117 -4.34 1.31 -16.75
CA ALA A 117 -5.44 2.03 -16.10
C ALA A 117 -5.20 2.21 -14.61
N LEU A 118 -4.68 1.16 -13.93
CA LEU A 118 -4.35 1.25 -12.50
C LEU A 118 -3.22 2.24 -12.25
N ARG A 119 -2.26 2.32 -13.15
CA ARG A 119 -1.14 3.26 -13.04
C ARG A 119 -1.51 4.69 -13.44
N GLY A 120 -2.70 4.87 -14.00
CA GLY A 120 -3.14 6.19 -14.44
C GLY A 120 -2.52 6.65 -15.75
N VAL A 121 -2.07 5.70 -16.59
CA VAL A 121 -1.50 6.02 -17.89
C VAL A 121 -2.36 5.43 -19.01
N ALA A 122 -2.22 5.97 -20.21
CA ALA A 122 -2.93 5.45 -21.38
C ALA A 122 -2.39 4.07 -21.75
N ALA A 123 -3.31 3.18 -22.15
CA ALA A 123 -2.95 1.84 -22.57
C ALA A 123 -2.28 1.85 -23.96
#